data_4f8b567cae301f32797274deb4140e64
#
_entry.id   4f8b567cae301f32797274deb4140e64
#
_cell.length_a   1.000
_cell.length_b   1.000
_cell.length_c   1.000
_cell.angle_alpha   90.00
_cell.angle_beta   90.00
_cell.angle_gamma   90.00
#
_symmetry.space_group_name_H-M   'P 1'
#
loop_
_entity.id
_entity.type
_entity.pdbx_description
1 polymer ?
#
loop_
_entity_poly.entity_id
_entity_poly.type
_entity_poly.pdbx_seq_one_letter_code
_entity_poly.pdbx_strand_id
1 'polypeptide(L)'
;MTQTKKKPSEIEGQELGNKKDFKAPAPEDIAEEVKPNDGMYFQCESTAGRYYKRENGDEKDGIYFVKTGVDPDRKEKISDLIEVLYTYCNQWKSDSGRSVKFKNRYGDTVTLNLSDAQDLNVPSAVRRLLLDRCFRIEERSPNKQGSLADYLLNMKAPRKQLVRKTGWTQTNEGRYYFVRPDEVIGDGDNQEIVYDPNSEEPTTISRNGNLKDWQEKLSKYAPYSSRIVFAMSAEFSAPLLQLTGWLGNQLFHFVGTSSCGKSTALEMASTIEGDLKGGKLPTWDTRKGGLENSCLD
;
A
#
# COMPACT_ATOMS: atom_id res chain seq x y z
N MET A 1 3.86 17.20 -66.94
CA MET A 1 4.50 16.39 -65.89
C MET A 1 3.40 15.88 -64.93
N THR A 2 3.00 14.65 -65.13
CA THR A 2 1.84 14.02 -64.53
C THR A 2 2.31 13.26 -63.29
N GLN A 3 1.86 13.65 -62.11
CA GLN A 3 2.11 12.88 -60.86
C GLN A 3 0.96 11.91 -60.64
N THR A 4 1.27 10.64 -60.69
CA THR A 4 0.42 9.51 -60.43
C THR A 4 0.26 9.31 -58.89
N LYS A 5 -0.99 9.41 -58.39
CA LYS A 5 -1.35 9.03 -57.03
C LYS A 5 -1.35 7.51 -56.90
N LYS A 6 -0.50 6.97 -56.03
CA LYS A 6 -0.59 5.59 -55.55
C LYS A 6 -1.67 5.42 -54.47
N LYS A 7 -2.59 4.48 -54.65
CA LYS A 7 -3.55 4.01 -53.66
C LYS A 7 -2.82 3.23 -52.55
N PRO A 8 -3.30 3.29 -51.29
CA PRO A 8 -2.81 2.40 -50.23
C PRO A 8 -3.38 0.98 -50.44
N SER A 9 -2.51 -0.01 -50.29
CA SER A 9 -2.83 -1.41 -50.32
C SER A 9 -3.55 -1.83 -49.04
N GLU A 10 -4.61 -2.60 -49.20
CA GLU A 10 -5.35 -3.32 -48.18
C GLU A 10 -4.37 -4.25 -47.40
N ILE A 11 -4.37 -4.11 -46.08
CA ILE A 11 -3.69 -5.05 -45.19
C ILE A 11 -4.75 -6.06 -44.77
N GLU A 12 -4.62 -7.26 -45.30
CA GLU A 12 -5.40 -8.43 -44.91
C GLU A 12 -5.23 -8.71 -43.42
N GLY A 13 -6.37 -8.88 -42.73
CA GLY A 13 -6.44 -9.24 -41.34
C GLY A 13 -5.85 -10.64 -41.08
N GLN A 14 -4.79 -10.67 -40.32
CA GLN A 14 -4.37 -11.92 -39.67
C GLN A 14 -5.28 -12.17 -38.46
N GLU A 15 -6.00 -13.27 -38.52
CA GLU A 15 -6.79 -13.82 -37.41
C GLU A 15 -5.86 -14.04 -36.21
N LEU A 16 -6.17 -13.35 -35.12
CA LEU A 16 -5.58 -13.57 -33.81
C LEU A 16 -5.98 -14.97 -33.32
N GLY A 17 -4.99 -15.84 -33.32
CA GLY A 17 -5.09 -17.20 -32.83
C GLY A 17 -5.59 -17.27 -31.39
N ASN A 18 -6.43 -18.25 -31.18
CA ASN A 18 -7.02 -18.77 -29.95
C ASN A 18 -6.40 -18.27 -28.64
N LYS A 19 -7.19 -17.51 -27.90
CA LYS A 19 -7.06 -17.37 -26.45
C LYS A 19 -7.16 -18.78 -25.85
N LYS A 20 -6.01 -19.34 -25.49
CA LYS A 20 -5.98 -20.44 -24.53
C LYS A 20 -6.44 -19.84 -23.20
N ASP A 21 -7.61 -20.26 -22.76
CA ASP A 21 -8.12 -20.03 -21.43
C ASP A 21 -7.08 -20.51 -20.43
N PHE A 22 -6.37 -19.56 -19.83
CA PHE A 22 -5.53 -19.82 -18.67
C PHE A 22 -6.50 -19.98 -17.47
N LYS A 23 -7.02 -21.22 -17.33
CA LYS A 23 -7.66 -21.64 -16.10
C LYS A 23 -6.58 -21.61 -15.03
N ALA A 24 -6.70 -20.69 -14.08
CA ALA A 24 -5.92 -20.76 -12.86
C ALA A 24 -6.05 -22.18 -12.30
N PRO A 25 -4.96 -22.84 -11.87
CA PRO A 25 -5.06 -24.14 -11.24
C PRO A 25 -6.00 -23.99 -10.03
N ALA A 26 -7.01 -24.85 -9.99
CA ALA A 26 -7.88 -24.96 -8.84
C ALA A 26 -7.01 -25.22 -7.59
N PRO A 27 -7.43 -24.76 -6.41
CA PRO A 27 -6.73 -25.02 -5.15
C PRO A 27 -7.00 -26.46 -4.69
N GLU A 28 -6.57 -27.41 -5.50
CA GLU A 28 -6.58 -28.84 -5.19
C GLU A 28 -5.13 -29.27 -5.15
N ASP A 29 -4.52 -29.07 -4.01
CA ASP A 29 -3.44 -29.81 -3.38
C ASP A 29 -3.01 -29.06 -2.11
N ILE A 30 -4.00 -28.62 -1.33
CA ILE A 30 -3.80 -28.41 0.11
C ILE A 30 -3.80 -29.80 0.67
N ALA A 31 -2.60 -30.35 0.89
CA ALA A 31 -2.44 -31.58 1.65
C ALA A 31 -3.35 -31.52 2.87
N GLU A 32 -4.19 -32.54 3.07
CA GLU A 32 -5.05 -32.67 4.24
C GLU A 32 -4.26 -32.27 5.48
N GLU A 33 -4.67 -31.19 6.13
CA GLU A 33 -4.12 -30.76 7.42
C GLU A 33 -4.44 -31.87 8.41
N VAL A 34 -3.51 -32.78 8.59
CA VAL A 34 -3.51 -33.67 9.74
C VAL A 34 -3.41 -32.77 10.95
N LYS A 35 -4.53 -32.57 11.64
CA LYS A 35 -4.56 -31.80 12.90
C LYS A 35 -3.62 -32.51 13.87
N PRO A 36 -2.49 -31.92 14.23
CA PRO A 36 -1.61 -32.52 15.22
C PRO A 36 -2.35 -32.54 16.57
N ASN A 37 -2.15 -33.58 17.36
CA ASN A 37 -2.77 -33.78 18.68
C ASN A 37 -2.53 -32.63 19.67
N ASP A 38 -1.68 -31.66 19.35
CA ASP A 38 -1.26 -30.56 20.23
C ASP A 38 -1.73 -29.16 19.73
N GLY A 39 -2.57 -29.11 18.69
CA GLY A 39 -3.09 -27.83 18.14
C GLY A 39 -2.06 -26.97 17.45
N MET A 40 -0.95 -27.55 17.00
CA MET A 40 0.10 -26.85 16.28
C MET A 40 0.00 -27.08 14.76
N TYR A 41 0.08 -26.00 14.01
CA TYR A 41 0.00 -26.02 12.55
C TYR A 41 1.37 -25.68 11.95
N PHE A 42 1.81 -26.49 11.00
CA PHE A 42 3.02 -26.21 10.23
C PHE A 42 2.89 -24.90 9.47
N GLN A 43 3.92 -24.06 9.48
CA GLN A 43 3.93 -22.78 8.81
C GLN A 43 4.93 -22.73 7.65
N CYS A 44 6.18 -22.97 7.96
CA CYS A 44 7.26 -22.95 6.95
C CYS A 44 8.48 -23.74 7.44
N GLU A 45 9.39 -24.00 6.51
CA GLU A 45 10.66 -24.64 6.76
C GLU A 45 11.80 -23.74 6.29
N SER A 46 12.87 -23.71 7.05
CA SER A 46 14.13 -23.09 6.71
C SER A 46 15.27 -24.11 6.72
N THR A 47 16.45 -23.69 6.36
CA THR A 47 17.65 -24.56 6.47
C THR A 47 17.96 -24.95 7.90
N ALA A 48 17.47 -24.20 8.87
CA ALA A 48 17.70 -24.42 10.31
C ALA A 48 16.70 -25.41 10.93
N GLY A 49 15.48 -25.45 10.40
CA GLY A 49 14.41 -26.29 10.95
C GLY A 49 13.03 -25.86 10.50
N ARG A 50 12.04 -26.29 11.26
CA ARG A 50 10.63 -26.12 10.95
C ARG A 50 9.95 -25.20 11.94
N TYR A 51 9.02 -24.39 11.44
CA TYR A 51 8.24 -23.47 12.24
C TYR A 51 6.78 -23.91 12.29
N TYR A 52 6.19 -23.76 13.48
CA TYR A 52 4.81 -24.11 13.77
C TYR A 52 4.10 -22.95 14.46
N LYS A 53 2.82 -22.79 14.18
CA LYS A 53 1.92 -21.84 14.84
C LYS A 53 1.00 -22.63 15.77
N ARG A 54 0.82 -22.14 17.00
CA ARG A 54 -0.22 -22.61 17.92
C ARG A 54 -1.16 -21.45 18.22
N GLU A 55 -2.46 -21.68 18.05
CA GLU A 55 -3.50 -20.68 18.24
C GLU A 55 -4.76 -21.34 18.81
N ASN A 56 -4.78 -21.54 20.12
CA ASN A 56 -5.86 -22.20 20.86
C ASN A 56 -6.61 -21.24 21.79
N GLY A 57 -6.18 -19.98 21.89
CA GLY A 57 -6.76 -18.97 22.78
C GLY A 57 -6.19 -18.99 24.18
N ASP A 58 -5.00 -19.54 24.40
CA ASP A 58 -4.36 -19.64 25.71
C ASP A 58 -2.94 -18.98 25.71
N GLU A 59 -2.32 -18.89 26.87
CA GLU A 59 -1.00 -18.28 27.07
C GLU A 59 0.15 -18.99 26.33
N LYS A 60 -0.09 -20.22 25.86
CA LYS A 60 0.90 -20.99 25.11
C LYS A 60 0.84 -20.68 23.61
N ASP A 61 -0.08 -19.84 23.18
CA ASP A 61 -0.17 -19.45 21.77
C ASP A 61 1.07 -18.70 21.33
N GLY A 62 1.50 -18.96 20.09
CA GLY A 62 2.72 -18.35 19.55
C GLY A 62 3.34 -19.12 18.41
N ILE A 63 4.54 -18.72 18.06
CA ILE A 63 5.37 -19.35 17.05
C ILE A 63 6.41 -20.24 17.74
N TYR A 64 6.53 -21.46 17.25
CA TYR A 64 7.42 -22.50 17.75
C TYR A 64 8.42 -22.93 16.69
N PHE A 65 9.62 -23.25 17.14
CA PHE A 65 10.70 -23.73 16.28
C PHE A 65 11.16 -25.13 16.69
N VAL A 66 11.43 -25.99 15.70
CA VAL A 66 12.04 -27.31 15.84
C VAL A 66 13.27 -27.37 14.97
N LYS A 67 14.42 -27.57 15.57
CA LYS A 67 15.71 -27.63 14.86
C LYS A 67 15.81 -28.90 14.01
N THR A 68 16.38 -28.80 12.82
CA THR A 68 16.68 -29.97 11.95
C THR A 68 17.56 -30.98 12.69
N GLY A 69 17.17 -32.26 12.63
CA GLY A 69 17.92 -33.37 13.26
C GLY A 69 17.71 -33.52 14.77
N VAL A 70 16.80 -32.77 15.36
CA VAL A 70 16.36 -32.90 16.76
C VAL A 70 14.98 -33.55 16.79
N ASP A 71 14.66 -34.19 17.91
CA ASP A 71 13.36 -34.81 18.15
C ASP A 71 12.22 -33.81 17.81
N PRO A 72 11.24 -34.18 16.94
CA PRO A 72 10.12 -33.33 16.58
C PRO A 72 9.26 -32.85 17.77
N ASP A 73 9.29 -33.58 18.89
CA ASP A 73 8.55 -33.21 20.09
C ASP A 73 9.23 -32.07 20.88
N ARG A 74 10.49 -31.80 20.62
CA ARG A 74 11.25 -30.73 21.26
C ARG A 74 11.02 -29.40 20.55
N LYS A 75 9.85 -28.80 20.80
CA LYS A 75 9.43 -27.52 20.24
C LYS A 75 9.75 -26.38 21.22
N GLU A 76 10.46 -25.36 20.73
CA GLU A 76 10.77 -24.16 21.51
C GLU A 76 9.90 -22.98 21.07
N LYS A 77 9.14 -22.37 22.00
CA LYS A 77 8.41 -21.13 21.71
C LYS A 77 9.41 -20.00 21.49
N ILE A 78 9.32 -19.31 20.35
CA ILE A 78 10.20 -18.19 19.99
C ILE A 78 9.53 -16.83 20.17
N SER A 79 8.22 -16.75 19.97
CA SER A 79 7.46 -15.51 20.15
C SER A 79 5.99 -15.78 20.35
N ASP A 80 5.25 -14.74 20.71
CA ASP A 80 3.80 -14.71 20.60
C ASP A 80 3.37 -14.74 19.13
N LEU A 81 2.05 -14.74 18.89
CA LEU A 81 1.48 -14.81 17.55
C LEU A 81 1.85 -13.57 16.72
N ILE A 82 2.42 -13.80 15.55
CA ILE A 82 2.72 -12.81 14.53
C ILE A 82 2.35 -13.39 13.17
N GLU A 83 1.70 -12.58 12.37
CA GLU A 83 1.22 -12.92 11.03
C GLU A 83 1.94 -12.09 9.98
N VAL A 84 2.37 -12.72 8.89
CA VAL A 84 2.87 -12.02 7.70
C VAL A 84 1.69 -11.78 6.76
N LEU A 85 1.27 -10.52 6.64
CA LEU A 85 0.11 -10.14 5.83
C LEU A 85 0.41 -10.22 4.33
N TYR A 86 1.54 -9.68 3.93
CA TYR A 86 2.02 -9.68 2.55
C TYR A 86 3.53 -9.43 2.49
N THR A 87 4.12 -9.84 1.38
CA THR A 87 5.46 -9.41 0.99
C THR A 87 5.33 -8.25 0.02
N TYR A 88 6.26 -7.31 0.06
CA TYR A 88 6.23 -6.16 -0.83
C TYR A 88 7.58 -5.93 -1.51
N CYS A 89 7.53 -5.26 -2.64
CA CYS A 89 8.68 -4.65 -3.29
C CYS A 89 8.20 -3.41 -4.06
N ASN A 90 9.12 -2.50 -4.38
CA ASN A 90 8.78 -1.37 -5.23
C ASN A 90 8.63 -1.79 -6.71
N GLN A 91 8.25 -0.84 -7.58
CA GLN A 91 8.05 -1.10 -9.02
C GLN A 91 9.32 -1.59 -9.73
N TRP A 92 10.52 -1.30 -9.21
CA TRP A 92 11.80 -1.77 -9.75
C TRP A 92 12.25 -3.11 -9.17
N LYS A 93 11.39 -3.79 -8.39
CA LYS A 93 11.68 -5.04 -7.69
C LYS A 93 12.87 -4.95 -6.72
N SER A 94 13.07 -3.75 -6.18
CA SER A 94 13.98 -3.46 -5.07
C SER A 94 13.18 -3.06 -3.82
N ASP A 95 13.83 -2.72 -2.73
CA ASP A 95 13.21 -2.36 -1.45
C ASP A 95 12.20 -3.41 -0.98
N SER A 96 12.62 -4.68 -1.03
CA SER A 96 11.77 -5.77 -0.60
C SER A 96 11.59 -5.79 0.93
N GLY A 97 10.44 -6.28 1.35
CA GLY A 97 10.13 -6.41 2.75
C GLY A 97 8.82 -7.15 2.99
N ARG A 98 8.39 -7.13 4.24
CA ARG A 98 7.18 -7.81 4.70
C ARG A 98 6.38 -6.94 5.63
N SER A 99 5.08 -6.96 5.47
CA SER A 99 4.16 -6.40 6.44
C SER A 99 3.76 -7.47 7.43
N VAL A 100 3.93 -7.19 8.71
CA VAL A 100 3.58 -8.09 9.80
C VAL A 100 2.52 -7.47 10.69
N LYS A 101 1.66 -8.34 11.25
CA LYS A 101 0.61 -7.95 12.17
C LYS A 101 0.71 -8.79 13.43
N PHE A 102 0.59 -8.15 14.58
CA PHE A 102 0.62 -8.83 15.88
C PHE A 102 -0.19 -8.06 16.93
N LYS A 103 -0.46 -8.69 18.06
CA LYS A 103 -0.97 -8.02 19.25
C LYS A 103 0.19 -7.73 20.19
N ASN A 104 0.26 -6.50 20.69
CA ASN A 104 1.23 -6.12 21.70
C ASN A 104 0.78 -6.60 23.10
N ARG A 105 1.62 -6.40 24.13
CA ARG A 105 1.32 -6.80 25.51
C ARG A 105 0.12 -6.09 26.11
N TYR A 106 -0.32 -4.99 25.52
CA TYR A 106 -1.49 -4.22 25.95
C TYR A 106 -2.78 -4.63 25.24
N GLY A 107 -2.69 -5.59 24.30
CA GLY A 107 -3.82 -6.07 23.51
C GLY A 107 -4.06 -5.29 22.22
N ASP A 108 -3.28 -4.23 21.95
CA ASP A 108 -3.45 -3.44 20.72
C ASP A 108 -2.92 -4.22 19.52
N THR A 109 -3.62 -4.09 18.41
CA THR A 109 -3.18 -4.63 17.13
C THR A 109 -2.20 -3.67 16.46
N VAL A 110 -1.00 -4.15 16.20
CA VAL A 110 0.08 -3.40 15.55
C VAL A 110 0.36 -3.99 14.18
N THR A 111 0.48 -3.14 13.17
CA THR A 111 1.00 -3.50 11.84
C THR A 111 2.32 -2.77 11.63
N LEU A 112 3.33 -3.50 11.15
CA LEU A 112 4.67 -2.98 10.95
C LEU A 112 5.25 -3.50 9.62
N ASN A 113 5.86 -2.61 8.85
CA ASN A 113 6.61 -2.97 7.66
C ASN A 113 8.08 -3.18 8.03
N LEU A 114 8.62 -4.34 7.68
CA LEU A 114 10.00 -4.75 7.91
C LEU A 114 10.72 -4.87 6.58
N SER A 115 11.85 -4.19 6.42
CA SER A 115 12.71 -4.32 5.24
C SER A 115 13.49 -5.63 5.28
N ASP A 116 13.55 -6.35 4.18
CA ASP A 116 14.34 -7.59 4.09
C ASP A 116 15.83 -7.32 4.32
N ALA A 117 16.35 -6.23 3.74
CA ALA A 117 17.77 -5.89 3.81
C ALA A 117 18.19 -5.27 5.14
N GLN A 118 17.40 -4.33 5.68
CA GLN A 118 17.78 -3.55 6.85
C GLN A 118 17.39 -4.22 8.17
N ASP A 119 16.23 -4.88 8.18
CA ASP A 119 15.65 -5.46 9.38
C ASP A 119 15.82 -6.97 9.44
N LEU A 120 15.27 -7.71 8.48
CA LEU A 120 15.18 -9.17 8.54
C LEU A 120 16.52 -9.87 8.36
N ASN A 121 17.46 -9.31 7.61
CA ASN A 121 18.82 -9.83 7.54
C ASN A 121 19.66 -9.60 8.81
N VAL A 122 19.15 -8.79 9.73
CA VAL A 122 19.81 -8.49 11.00
C VAL A 122 18.85 -8.88 12.13
N PRO A 123 18.93 -10.11 12.67
CA PRO A 123 17.98 -10.62 13.69
C PRO A 123 17.83 -9.72 14.92
N SER A 124 18.91 -9.03 15.31
CA SER A 124 18.87 -8.06 16.41
C SER A 124 18.07 -6.79 16.08
N ALA A 125 18.03 -6.37 14.81
CA ALA A 125 17.22 -5.23 14.38
C ALA A 125 15.73 -5.56 14.46
N VAL A 126 15.30 -6.70 13.91
CA VAL A 126 13.91 -7.19 14.03
C VAL A 126 13.51 -7.27 15.49
N ARG A 127 14.34 -7.91 16.32
CA ARG A 127 14.06 -8.04 17.75
C ARG A 127 13.86 -6.67 18.41
N ARG A 128 14.72 -5.70 18.15
CA ARG A 128 14.61 -4.35 18.68
C ARG A 128 13.31 -3.67 18.24
N LEU A 129 13.01 -3.68 16.93
CA LEU A 129 11.81 -3.06 16.38
C LEU A 129 10.52 -3.62 16.98
N LEU A 130 10.46 -4.93 17.15
CA LEU A 130 9.29 -5.59 17.72
C LEU A 130 9.17 -5.33 19.24
N LEU A 131 10.29 -5.34 19.98
CA LEU A 131 10.31 -5.00 21.41
C LEU A 131 9.91 -3.55 21.67
N ASP A 132 10.34 -2.60 20.81
CA ASP A 132 9.94 -1.19 20.87
C ASP A 132 8.41 -1.02 20.69
N ARG A 133 7.76 -1.96 20.03
CA ARG A 133 6.30 -2.03 19.87
C ARG A 133 5.62 -2.91 20.94
N CYS A 134 6.34 -3.25 22.01
CA CYS A 134 5.85 -4.06 23.11
C CYS A 134 5.41 -5.49 22.72
N PHE A 135 6.00 -6.05 21.67
CA PHE A 135 5.79 -7.44 21.27
C PHE A 135 6.59 -8.40 22.18
N ARG A 136 6.05 -9.58 22.46
CA ARG A 136 6.71 -10.56 23.32
C ARG A 136 7.51 -11.56 22.49
N ILE A 137 8.82 -11.61 22.75
CA ILE A 137 9.78 -12.51 22.11
C ILE A 137 10.41 -13.36 23.22
N GLU A 138 10.35 -14.68 23.07
CA GLU A 138 10.87 -15.65 24.05
C GLU A 138 12.23 -16.25 23.63
N GLU A 139 12.64 -16.10 22.36
CA GLU A 139 13.96 -16.56 21.94
C GLU A 139 15.09 -15.96 22.80
N ARG A 140 15.97 -16.83 23.28
CA ARG A 140 17.06 -16.40 24.19
C ARG A 140 18.25 -15.79 23.47
N SER A 141 18.51 -16.20 22.24
CA SER A 141 19.63 -15.71 21.42
C SER A 141 19.17 -15.51 19.98
N PRO A 142 19.32 -14.30 19.41
CA PRO A 142 18.98 -14.01 18.04
C PRO A 142 20.04 -14.56 17.08
N ASN A 143 20.14 -15.89 16.99
CA ASN A 143 20.96 -16.52 15.97
C ASN A 143 20.27 -16.40 14.61
N LYS A 144 21.06 -16.30 13.51
CA LYS A 144 20.48 -16.24 12.17
C LYS A 144 19.60 -17.44 11.83
N GLN A 145 19.91 -18.59 12.42
CA GLN A 145 19.18 -19.85 12.21
C GLN A 145 18.21 -20.09 13.37
N GLY A 146 16.96 -20.34 13.04
CA GLY A 146 15.92 -20.63 14.03
C GLY A 146 15.36 -19.39 14.75
N SER A 147 15.69 -18.20 14.29
CA SER A 147 15.20 -16.95 14.88
C SER A 147 13.82 -16.55 14.31
N LEU A 148 13.18 -15.61 14.99
CA LEU A 148 11.96 -14.99 14.50
C LEU A 148 12.18 -14.31 13.13
N ALA A 149 13.33 -13.73 12.89
CA ALA A 149 13.69 -13.16 11.59
C ALA A 149 13.73 -14.23 10.49
N ASP A 150 14.32 -15.40 10.77
CA ASP A 150 14.33 -16.53 9.85
C ASP A 150 12.93 -17.06 9.55
N TYR A 151 12.06 -17.16 10.56
CA TYR A 151 10.64 -17.47 10.38
C TYR A 151 9.98 -16.48 9.43
N LEU A 152 10.08 -15.18 9.72
CA LEU A 152 9.45 -14.14 8.91
C LEU A 152 9.96 -14.15 7.46
N LEU A 153 11.24 -14.41 7.23
CA LEU A 153 11.82 -14.50 5.88
C LEU A 153 11.30 -15.70 5.06
N ASN A 154 11.01 -16.81 5.71
CA ASN A 154 10.57 -18.03 5.02
C ASN A 154 9.05 -18.16 4.90
N MET A 155 8.27 -17.29 5.57
CA MET A 155 6.82 -17.29 5.42
C MET A 155 6.38 -16.88 4.02
N LYS A 156 5.48 -17.68 3.44
CA LYS A 156 4.83 -17.37 2.17
C LYS A 156 3.63 -16.45 2.42
N ALA A 157 3.54 -15.36 1.68
CA ALA A 157 2.43 -14.43 1.74
C ALA A 157 2.18 -13.80 0.36
N PRO A 158 1.01 -13.23 0.09
CA PRO A 158 0.72 -12.55 -1.16
C PRO A 158 1.75 -11.46 -1.45
N ARG A 159 2.07 -11.26 -2.72
CA ARG A 159 2.97 -10.17 -3.15
C ARG A 159 2.18 -8.92 -3.44
N LYS A 160 2.69 -7.78 -2.96
CA LYS A 160 2.16 -6.46 -3.26
C LYS A 160 3.25 -5.52 -3.76
N GLN A 161 2.87 -4.54 -4.56
CA GLN A 161 3.75 -3.46 -4.96
C GLN A 161 3.66 -2.33 -3.92
N LEU A 162 4.78 -1.99 -3.30
CA LEU A 162 4.85 -0.88 -2.36
C LEU A 162 4.98 0.44 -3.12
N VAL A 163 4.11 1.38 -2.80
CA VAL A 163 4.11 2.73 -3.37
C VAL A 163 4.24 3.74 -2.24
N ARG A 164 5.16 4.69 -2.39
CA ARG A 164 5.45 5.74 -1.39
C ARG A 164 4.87 7.10 -1.76
N LYS A 165 4.37 7.24 -2.98
CA LYS A 165 3.75 8.46 -3.48
C LYS A 165 2.27 8.27 -3.71
N THR A 166 1.51 9.31 -3.43
CA THR A 166 0.10 9.38 -3.80
C THR A 166 -0.07 9.70 -5.28
N GLY A 167 -1.28 9.51 -5.81
CA GLY A 167 -1.59 9.75 -7.20
C GLY A 167 -1.57 8.48 -8.06
N TRP A 168 -1.45 8.64 -9.37
CA TRP A 168 -1.47 7.53 -10.31
C TRP A 168 -0.18 6.72 -10.27
N THR A 169 -0.34 5.42 -10.19
CA THR A 169 0.75 4.44 -10.33
C THR A 169 0.34 3.33 -11.28
N GLN A 170 1.33 2.68 -11.87
CA GLN A 170 1.11 1.54 -12.75
C GLN A 170 1.81 0.31 -12.18
N THR A 171 1.12 -0.83 -12.21
CA THR A 171 1.74 -2.12 -11.88
C THR A 171 2.68 -2.59 -12.97
N ASN A 172 3.53 -3.55 -12.65
CA ASN A 172 4.39 -4.22 -13.64
C ASN A 172 3.59 -4.91 -14.76
N GLU A 173 2.30 -5.17 -14.54
CA GLU A 173 1.37 -5.76 -15.51
C GLU A 173 0.63 -4.71 -16.34
N GLY A 174 0.93 -3.43 -16.15
CA GLY A 174 0.35 -2.32 -16.90
C GLY A 174 -0.99 -1.81 -16.38
N ARG A 175 -1.49 -2.30 -15.25
CA ARG A 175 -2.74 -1.81 -14.63
C ARG A 175 -2.51 -0.49 -13.92
N TYR A 176 -3.46 0.44 -14.05
CA TYR A 176 -3.40 1.75 -13.40
C TYR A 176 -4.20 1.76 -12.11
N TYR A 177 -3.62 2.36 -11.08
CA TYR A 177 -4.23 2.60 -9.78
C TYR A 177 -4.02 4.03 -9.34
N PHE A 178 -5.03 4.60 -8.70
CA PHE A 178 -4.92 5.89 -8.05
C PHE A 178 -4.73 5.66 -6.54
N VAL A 179 -3.57 6.02 -6.03
CA VAL A 179 -3.17 5.77 -4.65
C VAL A 179 -3.47 6.99 -3.80
N ARG A 180 -4.25 6.80 -2.77
CA ARG A 180 -4.49 7.76 -1.69
C ARG A 180 -3.92 7.19 -0.38
N PRO A 181 -3.68 8.01 0.62
CA PRO A 181 -3.15 7.53 1.91
C PRO A 181 -4.06 6.53 2.62
N ASP A 182 -5.35 6.65 2.43
CA ASP A 182 -6.41 5.87 3.08
C ASP A 182 -7.02 4.79 2.16
N GLU A 183 -6.78 4.89 0.86
CA GLU A 183 -7.46 4.05 -0.12
C GLU A 183 -6.64 3.92 -1.41
N VAL A 184 -6.69 2.75 -2.03
CA VAL A 184 -6.17 2.52 -3.39
C VAL A 184 -7.35 2.24 -4.30
N ILE A 185 -7.51 3.07 -5.35
CA ILE A 185 -8.62 3.00 -6.30
C ILE A 185 -8.09 2.46 -7.63
N GLY A 186 -8.72 1.42 -8.19
CA GLY A 186 -8.33 0.84 -9.48
C GLY A 186 -9.14 -0.37 -9.86
N ASP A 187 -8.84 -0.95 -11.02
CA ASP A 187 -9.50 -2.15 -11.52
C ASP A 187 -9.04 -3.40 -10.75
N GLY A 188 -9.97 -4.07 -10.12
CA GLY A 188 -9.76 -5.36 -9.46
C GLY A 188 -9.75 -5.29 -7.94
N ASP A 189 -9.46 -6.42 -7.34
CA ASP A 189 -9.30 -6.53 -5.89
C ASP A 189 -8.07 -5.74 -5.47
N ASN A 190 -8.20 -4.53 -5.01
CA ASN A 190 -7.21 -3.55 -4.52
C ASN A 190 -6.04 -4.13 -3.70
N GLN A 191 -5.69 -5.39 -3.96
CA GLN A 191 -4.75 -6.17 -3.17
C GLN A 191 -3.32 -6.15 -3.70
N GLU A 192 -3.11 -5.65 -4.93
CA GLU A 192 -1.78 -5.69 -5.56
C GLU A 192 -0.86 -4.56 -5.14
N ILE A 193 -1.44 -3.42 -4.77
CA ILE A 193 -0.72 -2.22 -4.37
C ILE A 193 -0.97 -1.93 -2.89
N VAL A 194 0.05 -1.45 -2.22
CA VAL A 194 -0.05 -0.94 -0.86
C VAL A 194 0.72 0.36 -0.74
N TYR A 195 0.11 1.35 -0.10
CA TYR A 195 0.76 2.60 0.25
C TYR A 195 1.61 2.41 1.51
N ASP A 196 2.84 2.93 1.48
CA ASP A 196 3.72 2.90 2.65
C ASP A 196 3.37 4.04 3.61
N PRO A 197 2.78 3.76 4.77
CA PRO A 197 2.43 4.81 5.73
C PRO A 197 3.65 5.46 6.40
N ASN A 198 4.85 4.88 6.24
CA ASN A 198 6.11 5.45 6.72
C ASN A 198 6.81 6.27 5.64
N SER A 199 6.14 6.56 4.51
CA SER A 199 6.68 7.49 3.52
C SER A 199 6.92 8.84 4.21
N GLU A 200 8.03 9.48 3.90
CA GLU A 200 8.40 10.80 4.46
C GLU A 200 7.44 11.92 4.01
N GLU A 201 6.54 11.62 3.07
CA GLU A 201 5.51 12.54 2.61
C GLU A 201 4.42 12.66 3.67
N PRO A 202 4.32 13.79 4.35
CA PRO A 202 3.27 14.01 5.32
C PRO A 202 1.95 14.06 4.56
N THR A 203 1.11 13.06 4.76
CA THR A 203 -0.26 13.11 4.26
C THR A 203 -0.98 14.26 4.92
N THR A 204 -1.03 15.39 4.22
CA THR A 204 -1.72 16.60 4.67
C THR A 204 -3.23 16.48 4.48
N ILE A 205 -3.67 15.48 3.72
CA ILE A 205 -5.06 15.27 3.32
C ILE A 205 -5.66 14.15 4.17
N SER A 206 -6.85 14.38 4.70
CA SER A 206 -7.62 13.38 5.42
C SER A 206 -9.08 13.38 4.98
N ARG A 207 -9.70 12.20 4.99
CA ARG A 207 -11.12 12.07 4.70
C ARG A 207 -11.93 12.53 5.91
N ASN A 208 -12.83 13.51 5.70
CA ASN A 208 -13.76 13.98 6.70
C ASN A 208 -15.18 14.09 6.10
N GLY A 209 -16.18 13.52 6.79
CA GLY A 209 -17.56 13.51 6.31
C GLY A 209 -17.85 12.44 5.26
N ASN A 210 -18.94 12.65 4.51
CA ASN A 210 -19.40 11.74 3.47
C ASN A 210 -19.86 12.49 2.22
N LEU A 211 -19.91 11.79 1.09
CA LEU A 211 -20.25 12.38 -0.21
C LEU A 211 -21.65 13.02 -0.22
N LYS A 212 -22.65 12.40 0.41
CA LYS A 212 -24.02 12.92 0.42
C LYS A 212 -24.10 14.28 1.14
N ASP A 213 -23.49 14.38 2.31
CA ASP A 213 -23.43 15.63 3.05
C ASP A 213 -22.68 16.72 2.28
N TRP A 214 -21.58 16.37 1.62
CA TRP A 214 -20.83 17.28 0.77
C TRP A 214 -21.69 17.78 -0.40
N GLN A 215 -22.45 16.91 -1.06
CA GLN A 215 -23.35 17.28 -2.14
C GLN A 215 -24.47 18.20 -1.66
N GLU A 216 -25.09 17.87 -0.54
CA GLU A 216 -26.26 18.62 -0.01
C GLU A 216 -25.86 19.93 0.66
N LYS A 217 -24.70 20.03 1.28
CA LYS A 217 -24.30 21.19 2.08
C LYS A 217 -23.33 22.12 1.38
N LEU A 218 -22.52 21.62 0.45
CA LEU A 218 -21.48 22.41 -0.22
C LEU A 218 -21.71 22.49 -1.74
N SER A 219 -21.65 21.38 -2.48
CA SER A 219 -21.62 21.42 -3.94
C SER A 219 -22.90 21.97 -4.57
N LYS A 220 -24.05 21.87 -3.91
CA LYS A 220 -25.30 22.47 -4.38
C LYS A 220 -25.24 23.98 -4.60
N TYR A 221 -24.30 24.67 -3.94
CA TYR A 221 -24.13 26.12 -4.11
C TYR A 221 -23.21 26.48 -5.27
N ALA A 222 -22.45 25.54 -5.79
CA ALA A 222 -21.53 25.79 -6.91
C ALA A 222 -22.21 26.40 -8.13
N PRO A 223 -23.40 25.94 -8.60
CA PRO A 223 -24.06 26.47 -9.80
C PRO A 223 -24.38 27.97 -9.72
N TYR A 224 -24.44 28.56 -8.53
CA TYR A 224 -24.70 29.99 -8.34
C TYR A 224 -23.48 30.88 -8.57
N SER A 225 -22.28 30.28 -8.78
CA SER A 225 -21.04 31.02 -8.99
C SER A 225 -20.16 30.33 -10.01
N SER A 226 -20.00 30.92 -11.21
CA SER A 226 -19.12 30.41 -12.25
C SER A 226 -17.66 30.27 -11.79
N ARG A 227 -17.21 31.07 -10.83
CA ARG A 227 -15.86 31.00 -10.25
C ARG A 227 -15.70 29.76 -9.38
N ILE A 228 -16.71 29.42 -8.58
CA ILE A 228 -16.70 28.20 -7.77
C ILE A 228 -16.75 26.98 -8.69
N VAL A 229 -17.64 26.97 -9.68
CA VAL A 229 -17.68 25.87 -10.67
C VAL A 229 -16.33 25.69 -11.34
N PHE A 230 -15.69 26.78 -11.79
CA PHE A 230 -14.38 26.73 -12.41
C PHE A 230 -13.32 26.15 -11.46
N ALA A 231 -13.23 26.64 -10.21
CA ALA A 231 -12.24 26.16 -9.24
C ALA A 231 -12.43 24.68 -8.93
N MET A 232 -13.67 24.22 -8.70
CA MET A 232 -13.97 22.80 -8.49
C MET A 232 -13.66 21.95 -9.71
N SER A 233 -13.96 22.44 -10.92
CA SER A 233 -13.65 21.72 -12.16
C SER A 233 -12.15 21.60 -12.39
N ALA A 234 -11.37 22.62 -12.06
CA ALA A 234 -9.93 22.57 -12.11
C ALA A 234 -9.37 21.50 -11.18
N GLU A 235 -9.88 21.40 -9.95
CA GLU A 235 -9.49 20.38 -8.98
C GLU A 235 -9.83 18.97 -9.47
N PHE A 236 -11.08 18.74 -9.92
CA PHE A 236 -11.46 17.45 -10.50
C PHE A 236 -10.65 17.06 -11.74
N SER A 237 -10.09 18.04 -12.47
CA SER A 237 -9.27 17.75 -13.65
C SER A 237 -7.87 17.25 -13.29
N ALA A 238 -7.34 17.60 -12.11
CA ALA A 238 -5.98 17.26 -11.73
C ALA A 238 -5.68 15.75 -11.83
N PRO A 239 -6.43 14.84 -11.24
CA PRO A 239 -6.19 13.40 -11.39
C PRO A 239 -6.42 12.90 -12.81
N LEU A 240 -7.16 13.60 -13.67
CA LEU A 240 -7.45 13.18 -15.03
C LEU A 240 -6.34 13.54 -16.01
N LEU A 241 -5.48 14.53 -15.70
CA LEU A 241 -4.43 14.98 -16.61
C LEU A 241 -3.49 13.85 -17.02
N GLN A 242 -3.08 13.01 -16.09
CA GLN A 242 -2.21 11.87 -16.40
C GLN A 242 -2.87 10.85 -17.33
N LEU A 243 -4.18 10.62 -17.19
CA LEU A 243 -4.91 9.69 -18.06
C LEU A 243 -5.06 10.20 -19.49
N THR A 244 -5.03 11.52 -19.68
CA THR A 244 -5.09 12.13 -21.01
C THR A 244 -3.73 12.20 -21.71
N GLY A 245 -2.64 11.78 -21.05
CA GLY A 245 -1.28 11.91 -21.54
C GLY A 245 -0.74 13.34 -21.52
N TRP A 246 -1.41 14.26 -20.84
CA TRP A 246 -0.94 15.62 -20.67
C TRP A 246 0.26 15.66 -19.72
N LEU A 247 1.39 16.21 -20.19
CA LEU A 247 2.65 16.25 -19.44
C LEU A 247 2.90 17.58 -18.71
N GLY A 248 1.96 18.51 -18.78
CA GLY A 248 2.11 19.85 -18.21
C GLY A 248 1.28 20.06 -16.95
N ASN A 249 1.82 20.82 -16.02
CA ASN A 249 1.06 21.32 -14.86
C ASN A 249 0.32 22.60 -15.27
N GLN A 250 -0.86 22.82 -14.68
CA GLN A 250 -1.64 24.03 -14.91
C GLN A 250 -1.77 24.81 -13.61
N LEU A 251 -1.54 26.12 -13.69
CA LEU A 251 -1.73 27.04 -12.60
C LEU A 251 -2.84 28.04 -12.96
N PHE A 252 -3.85 28.14 -12.12
CA PHE A 252 -4.93 29.10 -12.24
C PHE A 252 -4.81 30.19 -11.17
N HIS A 253 -4.73 31.45 -11.59
CA HIS A 253 -4.61 32.58 -10.68
C HIS A 253 -5.90 33.42 -10.66
N PHE A 254 -6.59 33.45 -9.51
CA PHE A 254 -7.77 34.30 -9.31
C PHE A 254 -7.35 35.71 -8.90
N VAL A 255 -7.62 36.69 -9.76
CA VAL A 255 -7.37 38.11 -9.51
C VAL A 255 -8.68 38.85 -9.27
N GLY A 256 -8.68 39.78 -8.32
CA GLY A 256 -9.84 40.62 -8.03
C GLY A 256 -9.66 41.39 -6.73
N THR A 257 -10.60 42.31 -6.46
CA THR A 257 -10.65 43.11 -5.25
C THR A 257 -10.78 42.23 -3.99
N SER A 258 -10.55 42.81 -2.82
CA SER A 258 -10.79 42.12 -1.54
C SER A 258 -12.25 41.72 -1.42
N SER A 259 -12.51 40.60 -0.72
CA SER A 259 -13.87 40.11 -0.40
C SER A 259 -14.74 39.76 -1.63
N CYS A 260 -14.15 39.45 -2.78
CA CYS A 260 -14.89 39.00 -3.98
C CYS A 260 -15.03 37.47 -4.07
N GLY A 261 -14.74 36.70 -3.02
CA GLY A 261 -14.97 35.27 -2.93
C GLY A 261 -13.82 34.39 -3.46
N LYS A 262 -12.60 34.93 -3.66
CA LYS A 262 -11.44 34.16 -4.14
C LYS A 262 -11.05 33.01 -3.19
N SER A 263 -10.92 33.33 -1.89
CA SER A 263 -10.59 32.32 -0.87
C SER A 263 -11.70 31.27 -0.75
N THR A 264 -12.96 31.69 -0.78
CA THR A 264 -14.11 30.77 -0.77
C THR A 264 -14.08 29.80 -1.95
N ALA A 265 -13.68 30.26 -3.16
CA ALA A 265 -13.57 29.39 -4.32
C ALA A 265 -12.43 28.34 -4.15
N LEU A 266 -11.29 28.75 -3.56
CA LEU A 266 -10.19 27.83 -3.25
C LEU A 266 -10.57 26.85 -2.13
N GLU A 267 -11.24 27.32 -1.07
CA GLU A 267 -11.73 26.46 0.00
C GLU A 267 -12.74 25.43 -0.51
N MET A 268 -13.63 25.81 -1.41
CA MET A 268 -14.57 24.89 -2.04
C MET A 268 -13.87 23.85 -2.91
N ALA A 269 -12.86 24.24 -3.66
CA ALA A 269 -12.06 23.32 -4.47
C ALA A 269 -11.31 22.30 -3.59
N SER A 270 -10.64 22.78 -2.54
CA SER A 270 -9.86 21.91 -1.64
C SER A 270 -10.70 20.83 -0.93
N THR A 271 -12.03 21.06 -0.77
CA THR A 271 -12.91 20.04 -0.18
C THR A 271 -13.08 18.78 -1.04
N ILE A 272 -12.66 18.81 -2.30
CA ILE A 272 -12.73 17.67 -3.23
C ILE A 272 -11.67 16.63 -2.88
N GLU A 273 -10.46 17.08 -2.56
CA GLU A 273 -9.37 16.17 -2.17
C GLU A 273 -9.52 15.66 -0.74
N GLY A 274 -10.10 16.46 0.14
CA GLY A 274 -10.32 16.10 1.54
C GLY A 274 -10.12 17.27 2.49
N ASP A 275 -9.99 16.93 3.77
CA ASP A 275 -9.74 17.91 4.83
C ASP A 275 -8.24 18.13 4.99
N LEU A 276 -7.80 19.37 4.85
CA LEU A 276 -6.41 19.75 5.10
C LEU A 276 -6.11 19.63 6.60
N LYS A 277 -5.12 18.84 6.97
CA LYS A 277 -4.65 18.78 8.35
C LYS A 277 -4.22 20.16 8.83
N GLY A 278 -4.98 20.70 9.79
CA GLY A 278 -4.76 22.04 10.32
C GLY A 278 -5.64 23.15 9.70
N GLY A 279 -6.55 22.81 8.77
CA GLY A 279 -7.60 23.71 8.27
C GLY A 279 -7.10 24.94 7.52
N LYS A 280 -5.86 24.94 7.03
CA LYS A 280 -5.28 26.10 6.33
C LYS A 280 -4.79 25.71 4.95
N LEU A 281 -5.28 26.41 3.94
CA LEU A 281 -4.72 26.36 2.61
C LEU A 281 -3.25 26.82 2.62
N PRO A 282 -2.36 26.21 1.84
CA PRO A 282 -1.00 26.70 1.62
C PRO A 282 -1.05 28.18 1.17
N THR A 283 -0.14 28.99 1.69
CA THR A 283 -0.03 30.41 1.33
C THR A 283 1.33 30.69 0.74
N TRP A 284 1.45 31.77 -0.08
CA TRP A 284 2.72 32.23 -0.65
C TRP A 284 3.75 32.67 0.41
N ASP A 285 3.32 32.91 1.65
CA ASP A 285 4.21 33.20 2.78
C ASP A 285 4.89 31.95 3.35
N THR A 286 4.66 30.79 2.75
CA THR A 286 5.37 29.56 3.09
C THR A 286 6.87 29.77 2.86
N ARG A 287 7.71 29.39 3.84
CA ARG A 287 9.16 29.57 3.75
C ARG A 287 9.70 28.94 2.47
N LYS A 288 10.79 29.54 1.93
CA LYS A 288 11.53 28.99 0.79
C LYS A 288 11.83 27.50 1.05
N GLY A 289 11.37 26.63 0.22
CA GLY A 289 11.36 25.17 0.41
C GLY A 289 10.01 24.57 0.78
N GLY A 290 9.11 25.30 1.42
CA GLY A 290 7.77 24.80 1.72
C GLY A 290 6.88 24.72 0.50
N LEU A 291 7.01 25.67 -0.45
CA LEU A 291 6.36 25.61 -1.74
C LEU A 291 6.97 24.54 -2.66
N GLU A 292 8.30 24.42 -2.66
CA GLU A 292 8.99 23.38 -3.41
C GLU A 292 8.57 21.99 -2.94
N ASN A 293 8.49 21.77 -1.63
CA ASN A 293 8.03 20.50 -1.06
C ASN A 293 6.54 20.23 -1.38
N SER A 294 5.68 21.26 -1.33
CA SER A 294 4.26 21.11 -1.68
C SER A 294 3.99 20.90 -3.17
N CYS A 295 4.95 21.23 -4.04
CA CYS A 295 4.86 20.99 -5.50
C CYS A 295 5.52 19.69 -5.95
N LEU A 296 6.25 19.01 -5.05
CA LEU A 296 6.90 17.72 -5.34
C LEU A 296 6.03 16.53 -4.92
N ASP A 297 4.98 16.79 -4.13
CA ASP A 297 3.92 15.85 -3.75
C ASP A 297 2.84 15.84 -4.86
#